data_a17b1bc4e5831f218fcd32b6dbb3fc66
#
_entry.id   a17b1bc4e5831f218fcd32b6dbb3fc66
#
_cell.length_a   1.000
_cell.length_b   1.000
_cell.length_c   1.000
_cell.angle_alpha   90.00
_cell.angle_beta   90.00
_cell.angle_gamma   90.00
#
_symmetry.space_group_name_H-M   'P 1'
#
loop_
_entity.id
_entity.type
_entity.pdbx_description
1 polymer ?
#
loop_
_entity_poly.entity_id
_entity_poly.type
_entity_poly.pdbx_seq_one_letter_code
_entity_poly.pdbx_strand_id
1 'polypeptide(L)'
;MSRSRVPLSVGFPPIADAAARVLVLGSLPGVKSLEQREYYAQPYNAFWRIMGELVGAGPALEYPARLVQLRSHGLAVWDVLHAGEREGSLDSSIVRESIVVNDFNAFFERHGQLRLICFNGNTAAGLFQRRVVPGLAPEWAALERRALPSTSPAYASLRFEQKLERWREALGDLATAG
;
A
#
# COMPACT_ATOMS: atom_id res chain seq x y z
N MET A 1 -2.08 -25.29 29.14
CA MET A 1 -1.19 -24.89 28.03
C MET A 1 -1.61 -23.51 27.56
N SER A 2 -0.79 -22.51 27.81
CA SER A 2 -1.02 -21.16 27.28
C SER A 2 -0.86 -21.22 25.75
N ARG A 3 -1.95 -21.01 24.99
CA ARG A 3 -1.82 -20.73 23.55
C ARG A 3 -1.05 -19.43 23.45
N SER A 4 0.15 -19.46 22.87
CA SER A 4 0.88 -18.23 22.54
C SER A 4 -0.06 -17.37 21.68
N ARG A 5 -0.40 -16.20 22.20
CA ARG A 5 -1.28 -15.28 21.52
C ARG A 5 -0.55 -14.78 20.26
N VAL A 6 -1.18 -14.96 19.09
CA VAL A 6 -0.67 -14.39 17.85
C VAL A 6 -0.63 -12.86 18.02
N PRO A 7 0.48 -12.18 17.72
CA PRO A 7 0.59 -10.75 17.93
C PRO A 7 -0.37 -9.97 17.01
N LEU A 8 -1.02 -8.96 17.59
CA LEU A 8 -1.84 -8.01 16.84
C LEU A 8 -0.94 -6.98 16.17
N SER A 9 -1.05 -6.86 14.85
CA SER A 9 -0.43 -5.80 14.07
C SER A 9 -1.45 -4.69 13.81
N VAL A 10 -1.07 -3.45 14.11
CA VAL A 10 -1.89 -2.26 13.84
C VAL A 10 -1.19 -1.42 12.78
N GLY A 11 -1.92 -1.07 11.71
CA GLY A 11 -1.39 -0.30 10.60
C GLY A 11 -1.13 1.16 10.92
N PHE A 12 -0.58 1.87 9.94
CA PHE A 12 -0.21 3.28 10.05
C PHE A 12 -1.29 4.21 9.52
N PRO A 13 -1.24 5.51 9.88
CA PRO A 13 -1.97 6.54 9.18
C PRO A 13 -1.59 6.58 7.69
N PRO A 14 -2.49 7.00 6.78
CA PRO A 14 -2.16 7.12 5.38
C PRO A 14 -1.14 8.22 5.13
N ILE A 15 -0.27 8.01 4.13
CA ILE A 15 0.51 9.07 3.51
C ILE A 15 -0.39 9.67 2.44
N ALA A 16 -0.88 10.89 2.63
CA ALA A 16 -1.76 11.55 1.66
C ALA A 16 -1.84 13.05 1.92
N ASP A 17 -2.22 13.80 0.89
CA ASP A 17 -2.72 15.16 1.00
C ASP A 17 -3.95 15.36 0.11
N ALA A 18 -4.52 16.56 0.11
CA ALA A 18 -5.74 16.86 -0.65
C ALA A 18 -5.55 16.76 -2.18
N ALA A 19 -4.32 16.82 -2.67
CA ALA A 19 -4.02 16.74 -4.10
C ALA A 19 -3.79 15.29 -4.59
N ALA A 20 -3.95 14.27 -3.71
CA ALA A 20 -3.75 12.87 -4.07
C ALA A 20 -4.71 12.45 -5.20
N ARG A 21 -4.15 11.85 -6.24
CA ARG A 21 -4.87 11.33 -7.42
C ARG A 21 -4.81 9.83 -7.54
N VAL A 22 -3.76 9.20 -7.02
CA VAL A 22 -3.57 7.74 -7.00
C VAL A 22 -3.29 7.27 -5.59
N LEU A 23 -4.00 6.24 -5.18
CA LEU A 23 -3.78 5.55 -3.91
C LEU A 23 -3.10 4.21 -4.17
N VAL A 24 -1.95 3.99 -3.55
CA VAL A 24 -1.29 2.68 -3.50
C VAL A 24 -1.64 2.00 -2.19
N LEU A 25 -2.18 0.80 -2.28
CA LEU A 25 -2.60 0.01 -1.12
C LEU A 25 -1.79 -1.27 -0.97
N GLY A 26 -1.15 -1.42 0.19
CA GLY A 26 -0.68 -2.70 0.69
C GLY A 26 -1.75 -3.42 1.51
N SER A 27 -1.39 -4.55 2.10
CA SER A 27 -2.28 -5.33 2.98
C SER A 27 -2.17 -4.88 4.44
N LEU A 28 -1.01 -5.06 5.05
CA LEU A 28 -0.70 -4.75 6.46
C LEU A 28 0.81 -4.60 6.61
N PRO A 29 1.33 -3.64 7.41
CA PRO A 29 2.77 -3.47 7.59
C PRO A 29 3.44 -4.74 8.12
N GLY A 30 4.61 -5.09 7.57
CA GLY A 30 5.43 -6.19 8.06
C GLY A 30 6.17 -5.85 9.36
N VAL A 31 6.89 -6.82 9.91
CA VAL A 31 7.61 -6.67 11.20
C VAL A 31 8.58 -5.50 11.17
N LYS A 32 9.43 -5.38 10.13
CA LYS A 32 10.40 -4.29 10.02
C LYS A 32 9.72 -2.92 9.93
N SER A 33 8.61 -2.81 9.19
CA SER A 33 7.83 -1.59 9.10
C SER A 33 7.26 -1.18 10.46
N LEU A 34 6.72 -2.13 11.21
CA LEU A 34 6.20 -1.88 12.56
C LEU A 34 7.28 -1.45 13.54
N GLU A 35 8.47 -2.08 13.49
CA GLU A 35 9.62 -1.72 14.32
C GLU A 35 10.12 -0.29 14.05
N GLN A 36 10.23 0.08 12.77
CA GLN A 36 10.75 1.38 12.34
C GLN A 36 9.68 2.46 12.20
N ARG A 37 8.39 2.09 12.23
CA ARG A 37 7.25 2.97 11.98
C ARG A 37 7.32 3.63 10.59
N GLU A 38 7.75 2.88 9.61
CA GLU A 38 7.91 3.32 8.22
C GLU A 38 7.27 2.32 7.26
N TYR A 39 6.57 2.83 6.24
CA TYR A 39 6.07 1.97 5.16
C TYR A 39 7.23 1.33 4.41
N TYR A 40 7.09 0.03 4.12
CA TYR A 40 8.04 -0.72 3.31
C TYR A 40 9.49 -0.64 3.81
N ALA A 41 9.69 -0.75 5.12
CA ALA A 41 11.00 -0.62 5.77
C ALA A 41 11.92 -1.83 5.58
N GLN A 42 11.39 -3.00 5.18
CA GLN A 42 12.20 -4.18 4.93
C GLN A 42 13.20 -3.89 3.78
N PRO A 43 14.54 -4.06 3.99
CA PRO A 43 15.56 -3.58 3.04
C PRO A 43 15.47 -4.17 1.63
N TYR A 44 14.96 -5.39 1.50
CA TYR A 44 14.81 -6.06 0.21
C TYR A 44 13.45 -5.81 -0.47
N ASN A 45 12.55 -5.04 0.17
CA ASN A 45 11.32 -4.63 -0.47
C ASN A 45 11.63 -3.61 -1.57
N ALA A 46 11.14 -3.86 -2.78
CA ALA A 46 11.44 -3.05 -3.94
C ALA A 46 10.68 -1.72 -4.00
N PHE A 47 9.70 -1.46 -3.10
CA PHE A 47 8.81 -0.31 -3.18
C PHE A 47 9.57 1.03 -3.31
N TRP A 48 10.48 1.33 -2.38
CA TRP A 48 11.19 2.60 -2.42
C TRP A 48 12.17 2.72 -3.60
N ARG A 49 12.74 1.61 -4.05
CA ARG A 49 13.55 1.62 -5.28
C ARG A 49 12.71 1.94 -6.51
N ILE A 50 11.50 1.36 -6.60
CA ILE A 50 10.55 1.67 -7.68
C ILE A 50 10.10 3.13 -7.59
N MET A 51 9.73 3.62 -6.40
CA MET A 51 9.34 5.03 -6.21
C MET A 51 10.49 5.98 -6.52
N GLY A 52 11.73 5.59 -6.26
CA GLY A 52 12.92 6.34 -6.67
C GLY A 52 13.00 6.55 -8.18
N GLU A 53 12.79 5.48 -8.94
CA GLU A 53 12.83 5.51 -10.41
C GLU A 53 11.64 6.28 -11.03
N LEU A 54 10.47 6.26 -10.38
CA LEU A 54 9.26 6.85 -10.95
C LEU A 54 9.05 8.31 -10.52
N VAL A 55 9.32 8.65 -9.27
CA VAL A 55 8.99 9.96 -8.68
C VAL A 55 10.09 10.56 -7.81
N GLY A 56 11.28 9.99 -7.83
CA GLY A 56 12.42 10.49 -7.05
C GLY A 56 12.34 10.22 -5.53
N ALA A 57 11.43 9.37 -5.08
CA ALA A 57 11.26 9.00 -3.67
C ALA A 57 12.07 7.73 -3.32
N GLY A 58 13.36 7.72 -3.65
CA GLY A 58 14.22 6.55 -3.51
C GLY A 58 14.90 6.41 -2.16
N PRO A 59 15.59 5.27 -1.94
CA PRO A 59 16.27 4.95 -0.67
C PRO A 59 17.41 5.91 -0.30
N ALA A 60 17.94 6.66 -1.26
CA ALA A 60 18.97 7.67 -1.00
C ALA A 60 18.46 8.87 -0.19
N LEU A 61 17.15 9.09 -0.15
CA LEU A 61 16.51 10.10 0.66
C LEU A 61 16.17 9.57 2.05
N GLU A 62 16.24 10.45 3.05
CA GLU A 62 15.64 10.18 4.35
C GLU A 62 14.14 9.98 4.24
N TYR A 63 13.57 9.15 5.10
CA TYR A 63 12.16 8.76 5.02
C TYR A 63 11.18 9.95 4.91
N PRO A 64 11.27 11.02 5.73
CA PRO A 64 10.39 12.17 5.59
C PRO A 64 10.45 12.83 4.21
N ALA A 65 11.63 12.89 3.59
CA ALA A 65 11.80 13.45 2.26
C ALA A 65 11.16 12.59 1.17
N ARG A 66 11.17 11.25 1.33
CA ARG A 66 10.42 10.34 0.43
C ARG A 66 8.92 10.63 0.47
N LEU A 67 8.36 10.88 1.65
CA LEU A 67 6.93 11.21 1.81
C LEU A 67 6.57 12.52 1.10
N VAL A 68 7.43 13.53 1.18
CA VAL A 68 7.26 14.79 0.44
C VAL A 68 7.22 14.53 -1.06
N GLN A 69 8.14 13.71 -1.58
CA GLN A 69 8.18 13.36 -3.00
C GLN A 69 6.92 12.62 -3.46
N LEU A 70 6.43 11.65 -2.69
CA LEU A 70 5.18 10.96 -3.02
C LEU A 70 4.01 11.94 -3.14
N ARG A 71 3.82 12.79 -2.13
CA ARG A 71 2.73 13.77 -2.11
C ARG A 71 2.83 14.77 -3.25
N SER A 72 4.03 15.27 -3.55
CA SER A 72 4.24 16.23 -4.64
C SER A 72 3.88 15.68 -6.03
N HIS A 73 3.87 14.35 -6.18
CA HIS A 73 3.44 13.67 -7.39
C HIS A 73 1.99 13.17 -7.35
N GLY A 74 1.22 13.56 -6.34
CA GLY A 74 -0.18 13.16 -6.19
C GLY A 74 -0.37 11.69 -5.81
N LEU A 75 0.64 11.07 -5.19
CA LEU A 75 0.57 9.72 -4.67
C LEU A 75 0.17 9.70 -3.20
N ALA A 76 -0.77 8.83 -2.86
CA ALA A 76 -1.09 8.43 -1.51
C ALA A 76 -0.69 6.97 -1.29
N VAL A 77 -0.30 6.63 -0.07
CA VAL A 77 0.05 5.26 0.33
C VAL A 77 -0.68 4.91 1.62
N TRP A 78 -1.28 3.74 1.63
CA TRP A 78 -1.95 3.19 2.81
C TRP A 78 -1.98 1.67 2.73
N ASP A 79 -2.67 1.04 3.70
CA ASP A 79 -2.96 -0.38 3.70
C ASP A 79 -4.47 -0.62 3.72
N VAL A 80 -4.90 -1.77 3.21
CA VAL A 80 -6.31 -2.17 3.27
C VAL A 80 -6.74 -2.40 4.71
N LEU A 81 -5.87 -3.03 5.51
CA LEU A 81 -6.16 -3.40 6.89
C LEU A 81 -5.74 -2.32 7.87
N HIS A 82 -6.65 -1.98 8.78
CA HIS A 82 -6.34 -1.21 9.98
C HIS A 82 -5.59 -2.07 11.00
N ALA A 83 -6.02 -3.30 11.19
CA ALA A 83 -5.40 -4.25 12.12
C ALA A 83 -5.66 -5.69 11.71
N GLY A 84 -4.81 -6.60 12.19
CA GLY A 84 -4.96 -8.04 12.05
C GLY A 84 -3.93 -8.79 12.89
N GLU A 85 -4.30 -9.95 13.38
CA GLU A 85 -3.35 -10.85 14.05
C GLU A 85 -2.52 -11.56 12.99
N ARG A 86 -1.20 -11.52 13.15
CA ARG A 86 -0.26 -12.16 12.22
C ARG A 86 1.04 -12.51 12.91
N GLU A 87 1.51 -13.73 12.72
CA GLU A 87 2.86 -14.12 13.05
C GLU A 87 3.79 -13.84 11.86
N GLY A 88 4.89 -13.11 12.11
CA GLY A 88 5.82 -12.70 11.04
C GLY A 88 5.24 -11.64 10.11
N SER A 89 5.66 -11.69 8.83
CA SER A 89 5.35 -10.66 7.83
C SER A 89 4.60 -11.15 6.60
N LEU A 90 4.33 -12.46 6.49
CA LEU A 90 3.64 -13.02 5.33
C LEU A 90 2.13 -12.77 5.40
N ASP A 91 1.55 -12.30 4.30
CA ASP A 91 0.10 -12.07 4.18
C ASP A 91 -0.72 -13.35 4.39
N SER A 92 -0.19 -14.50 3.99
CA SER A 92 -0.83 -15.81 4.21
C SER A 92 -0.98 -16.19 5.69
N SER A 93 -0.22 -15.55 6.58
CA SER A 93 -0.27 -15.75 8.03
C SER A 93 -1.28 -14.86 8.75
N ILE A 94 -1.96 -13.95 8.04
CA ILE A 94 -2.99 -13.09 8.63
C ILE A 94 -4.19 -13.94 9.05
N VAL A 95 -4.57 -13.85 10.32
CA VAL A 95 -5.73 -14.56 10.88
C VAL A 95 -7.01 -13.85 10.40
N ARG A 96 -7.80 -14.53 9.58
CA ARG A 96 -8.95 -13.94 8.87
C ARG A 96 -10.00 -13.32 9.80
N GLU A 97 -10.23 -13.94 10.94
CA GLU A 97 -11.23 -13.54 11.94
C GLU A 97 -10.80 -12.29 12.72
N SER A 98 -9.52 -11.96 12.69
CA SER A 98 -8.94 -10.78 13.37
C SER A 98 -8.93 -9.52 12.52
N ILE A 99 -9.27 -9.63 11.24
CA ILE A 99 -9.16 -8.55 10.27
C ILE A 99 -10.11 -7.40 10.58
N VAL A 100 -9.53 -6.19 10.68
CA VAL A 100 -10.25 -4.92 10.71
C VAL A 100 -9.77 -4.09 9.53
N VAL A 101 -10.69 -3.69 8.64
CA VAL A 101 -10.37 -2.84 7.49
C VAL A 101 -10.36 -1.36 7.88
N ASN A 102 -9.61 -0.56 7.14
CA ASN A 102 -9.62 0.89 7.29
C ASN A 102 -10.96 1.50 6.80
N ASP A 103 -11.28 2.69 7.30
CA ASP A 103 -12.46 3.44 6.87
C ASP A 103 -12.20 4.17 5.55
N PHE A 104 -12.46 3.47 4.44
CA PHE A 104 -12.24 4.01 3.10
C PHE A 104 -13.26 5.05 2.68
N ASN A 105 -14.50 4.98 3.14
CA ASN A 105 -15.48 6.04 2.85
C ASN A 105 -15.00 7.38 3.40
N ALA A 106 -14.62 7.43 4.67
CA ALA A 106 -14.08 8.64 5.28
C ALA A 106 -12.77 9.12 4.62
N PHE A 107 -11.92 8.18 4.18
CA PHE A 107 -10.69 8.52 3.46
C PHE A 107 -10.98 9.17 2.10
N PHE A 108 -11.86 8.58 1.29
CA PHE A 108 -12.20 9.11 -0.04
C PHE A 108 -12.96 10.43 0.04
N GLU A 109 -13.81 10.63 1.03
CA GLU A 109 -14.45 11.93 1.27
C GLU A 109 -13.44 13.06 1.47
N ARG A 110 -12.36 12.78 2.18
CA ARG A 110 -11.27 13.76 2.42
C ARG A 110 -10.32 13.91 1.23
N HIS A 111 -10.29 12.93 0.32
CA HIS A 111 -9.38 12.87 -0.83
C HIS A 111 -10.16 12.70 -2.14
N GLY A 112 -11.12 13.59 -2.37
CA GLY A 112 -12.06 13.50 -3.48
C GLY A 112 -11.46 13.64 -4.89
N GLN A 113 -10.15 13.93 -5.03
CA GLN A 113 -9.47 13.98 -6.31
C GLN A 113 -8.88 12.62 -6.75
N LEU A 114 -9.01 11.59 -5.92
CA LEU A 114 -8.55 10.24 -6.25
C LEU A 114 -9.30 9.69 -7.47
N ARG A 115 -8.55 9.09 -8.40
CA ARG A 115 -9.04 8.53 -9.67
C ARG A 115 -8.67 7.08 -9.87
N LEU A 116 -7.59 6.63 -9.22
CA LEU A 116 -7.02 5.29 -9.40
C LEU A 116 -6.57 4.71 -8.07
N ILE A 117 -6.87 3.43 -7.87
CA ILE A 117 -6.34 2.64 -6.78
C ILE A 117 -5.43 1.57 -7.36
N CYS A 118 -4.18 1.55 -6.94
CA CYS A 118 -3.21 0.52 -7.30
C CYS A 118 -2.94 -0.38 -6.08
N PHE A 119 -3.11 -1.68 -6.25
CA PHE A 119 -2.81 -2.64 -5.19
C PHE A 119 -1.38 -3.17 -5.33
N ASN A 120 -0.63 -3.09 -4.25
CA ASN A 120 0.69 -3.71 -4.13
C ASN A 120 0.53 -5.20 -3.82
N GLY A 121 0.27 -5.97 -4.85
CA GLY A 121 0.05 -7.41 -4.79
C GLY A 121 -1.42 -7.84 -4.79
N ASN A 122 -1.63 -9.11 -5.10
CA ASN A 122 -2.98 -9.70 -5.25
C ASN A 122 -3.71 -9.87 -3.91
N THR A 123 -2.99 -10.04 -2.81
CA THR A 123 -3.61 -10.16 -1.47
C THR A 123 -4.33 -8.86 -1.10
N ALA A 124 -3.69 -7.71 -1.28
CA ALA A 124 -4.31 -6.41 -1.04
C ALA A 124 -5.54 -6.21 -1.94
N ALA A 125 -5.45 -6.54 -3.23
CA ALA A 125 -6.56 -6.44 -4.17
C ALA A 125 -7.75 -7.32 -3.74
N GLY A 126 -7.50 -8.56 -3.38
CA GLY A 126 -8.54 -9.50 -2.93
C GLY A 126 -9.20 -9.09 -1.62
N LEU A 127 -8.43 -8.60 -0.65
CA LEU A 127 -8.95 -8.09 0.62
C LEU A 127 -9.86 -6.88 0.39
N PHE A 128 -9.43 -5.93 -0.43
CA PHE A 128 -10.23 -4.75 -0.77
C PHE A 128 -11.55 -5.14 -1.44
N GLN A 129 -11.50 -6.01 -2.43
CA GLN A 129 -12.68 -6.48 -3.15
C GLN A 129 -13.70 -7.17 -2.22
N ARG A 130 -13.23 -8.02 -1.32
CA ARG A 130 -14.11 -8.81 -0.46
C ARG A 130 -14.58 -8.09 0.79
N ARG A 131 -13.74 -7.21 1.36
CA ARG A 131 -13.95 -6.63 2.70
C ARG A 131 -14.30 -5.15 2.67
N VAL A 132 -13.92 -4.42 1.61
CA VAL A 132 -14.12 -2.96 1.51
C VAL A 132 -15.21 -2.62 0.52
N VAL A 133 -15.15 -3.13 -0.70
CA VAL A 133 -16.10 -2.78 -1.78
C VAL A 133 -17.56 -2.92 -1.37
N PRO A 134 -18.00 -3.99 -0.66
CA PRO A 134 -19.41 -4.12 -0.27
C PRO A 134 -19.95 -2.98 0.60
N GLY A 135 -19.08 -2.29 1.32
CA GLY A 135 -19.45 -1.16 2.20
C GLY A 135 -19.14 0.22 1.62
N LEU A 136 -18.60 0.30 0.40
CA LEU A 136 -18.28 1.59 -0.23
C LEU A 136 -19.52 2.28 -0.78
N ALA A 137 -19.54 3.62 -0.68
CA ALA A 137 -20.46 4.44 -1.44
C ALA A 137 -20.27 4.19 -2.95
N PRO A 138 -21.34 4.26 -3.76
CA PRO A 138 -21.29 3.91 -5.19
C PRO A 138 -20.23 4.67 -5.99
N GLU A 139 -20.04 5.95 -5.71
CA GLU A 139 -19.02 6.77 -6.37
C GLU A 139 -17.60 6.26 -6.13
N TRP A 140 -17.29 5.79 -4.92
CA TRP A 140 -15.96 5.24 -4.59
C TRP A 140 -15.80 3.81 -5.09
N ALA A 141 -16.86 3.02 -5.11
CA ALA A 141 -16.86 1.68 -5.67
C ALA A 141 -16.58 1.69 -7.19
N ALA A 142 -16.86 2.79 -7.88
CA ALA A 142 -16.64 2.96 -9.32
C ALA A 142 -15.21 3.41 -9.68
N LEU A 143 -14.34 3.74 -8.70
CA LEU A 143 -12.96 4.11 -8.97
C LEU A 143 -12.22 3.00 -9.72
N GLU A 144 -11.38 3.40 -10.68
CA GLU A 144 -10.51 2.47 -11.39
C GLU A 144 -9.57 1.77 -10.41
N ARG A 145 -9.39 0.47 -10.59
CA ARG A 145 -8.51 -0.36 -9.75
C ARG A 145 -7.57 -1.19 -10.61
N ARG A 146 -6.30 -1.25 -10.20
CA ARG A 146 -5.26 -2.06 -10.86
C ARG A 146 -4.48 -2.85 -9.82
N ALA A 147 -4.36 -4.17 -10.00
CA ALA A 147 -3.47 -5.00 -9.21
C ALA A 147 -2.07 -5.00 -9.85
N LEU A 148 -1.06 -4.62 -9.07
CA LEU A 148 0.34 -4.58 -9.51
C LEU A 148 1.13 -5.73 -8.86
N PRO A 149 2.27 -6.13 -9.45
CA PRO A 149 3.15 -7.11 -8.81
C PRO A 149 3.58 -6.64 -7.42
N SER A 150 3.51 -7.53 -6.43
CA SER A 150 3.98 -7.22 -5.09
C SER A 150 5.44 -6.81 -5.09
N THR A 151 5.76 -5.75 -4.35
CA THR A 151 7.15 -5.30 -4.14
C THR A 151 7.87 -6.12 -3.07
N SER A 152 7.16 -6.98 -2.35
CA SER A 152 7.73 -7.87 -1.35
C SER A 152 8.78 -8.81 -1.96
N PRO A 153 9.91 -9.08 -1.27
CA PRO A 153 10.86 -10.09 -1.69
C PRO A 153 10.28 -11.51 -1.70
N ALA A 154 9.19 -11.76 -0.97
CA ALA A 154 8.46 -13.03 -1.02
C ALA A 154 7.81 -13.28 -2.39
N TYR A 155 7.51 -12.25 -3.16
CA TYR A 155 7.04 -12.35 -4.54
C TYR A 155 8.26 -12.39 -5.48
N ALA A 156 8.81 -13.57 -5.70
CA ALA A 156 10.06 -13.78 -6.42
C ALA A 156 9.90 -14.19 -7.89
N SER A 157 8.67 -14.29 -8.41
CA SER A 157 8.41 -14.69 -9.80
C SER A 157 8.83 -13.64 -10.83
N LEU A 158 8.91 -12.37 -10.43
CA LEU A 158 9.39 -11.27 -11.27
C LEU A 158 10.66 -10.68 -10.68
N ARG A 159 11.62 -10.35 -11.57
CA ARG A 159 12.80 -9.57 -11.21
C ARG A 159 12.45 -8.11 -11.00
N PHE A 160 13.36 -7.35 -10.40
CA PHE A 160 13.16 -5.92 -10.14
C PHE A 160 12.77 -5.14 -11.39
N GLU A 161 13.46 -5.32 -12.49
CA GLU A 161 13.21 -4.61 -13.75
C GLU A 161 11.81 -4.90 -14.30
N GLN A 162 11.33 -6.12 -14.15
CA GLN A 162 9.98 -6.52 -14.57
C GLN A 162 8.92 -5.91 -13.67
N LYS A 163 9.15 -5.87 -12.35
CA LYS A 163 8.25 -5.16 -11.41
C LYS A 163 8.21 -3.67 -11.74
N LEU A 164 9.37 -3.04 -11.91
CA LEU A 164 9.48 -1.62 -12.25
C LEU A 164 8.70 -1.27 -13.52
N GLU A 165 8.81 -2.07 -14.56
CA GLU A 165 8.08 -1.87 -15.81
C GLU A 165 6.56 -1.87 -15.61
N ARG A 166 6.04 -2.87 -14.88
CA ARG A 166 4.59 -2.95 -14.58
C ARG A 166 4.09 -1.77 -13.74
N TRP A 167 4.89 -1.35 -12.78
CA TRP A 167 4.56 -0.17 -11.97
C TRP A 167 4.63 1.12 -12.80
N ARG A 168 5.60 1.23 -13.71
CA ARG A 168 5.72 2.37 -14.63
C ARG A 168 4.52 2.47 -15.57
N GLU A 169 4.08 1.37 -16.16
CA GLU A 169 2.88 1.32 -17.02
C GLU A 169 1.64 1.82 -16.28
N ALA A 170 1.49 1.49 -15.00
CA ALA A 170 0.34 1.90 -14.19
C ALA A 170 0.39 3.35 -13.71
N LEU A 171 1.59 3.86 -13.39
CA LEU A 171 1.80 5.17 -12.75
C LEU A 171 2.45 6.21 -13.69
N GLY A 172 2.80 5.85 -14.92
CA GLY A 172 3.59 6.68 -15.82
C GLY A 172 2.98 8.05 -16.13
N ASP A 173 1.67 8.14 -16.15
CA ASP A 173 0.93 9.39 -16.40
C ASP A 173 1.07 10.41 -15.26
N LEU A 174 1.49 9.96 -14.07
CA LEU A 174 1.74 10.85 -12.94
C LEU A 174 3.09 11.57 -13.03
N ALA A 175 4.08 10.93 -13.66
CA ALA A 175 5.42 11.50 -13.83
C ALA A 175 5.42 12.66 -14.84
N THR A 176 4.41 12.75 -15.71
CA THR A 176 4.29 13.77 -16.78
C THR A 176 3.33 14.90 -16.44
N ALA A 177 2.61 14.83 -15.31
CA ALA A 177 1.60 15.81 -14.89
C ALA A 177 2.15 16.86 -13.91
N GLY A 178 3.49 17.08 -13.90
CA GLY A 178 4.16 18.11 -13.09
C GLY A 178 4.28 19.40 -13.86
#